data_4e37ed49906aa3f2091a4f2fdde46921
#
_entry.id   4e37ed49906aa3f2091a4f2fdde46921
#
_cell.length_a   1.000
_cell.length_b   1.000
_cell.length_c   1.000
_cell.angle_alpha   90.00
_cell.angle_beta   90.00
_cell.angle_gamma   90.00
#
_symmetry.space_group_name_H-M   'P 1'
#
loop_
_entity.id
_entity.type
_entity.pdbx_description
1 polymer ?
#
loop_
_entity_poly.entity_id
_entity_poly.type
_entity_poly.pdbx_seq_one_letter_code
_entity_poly.pdbx_strand_id
1 'polypeptide(L)'
;MVLLMNVEVVTLGEAMRLLLAEPGVALRRAHTFQSSVAGAETNVAVGLSRLGHHVRWLSRVGDDSSGAAVLATLRAEGVDVSKVEVASDGFTGLLLRDSDAERGIDVQYHRSGSAASGLSAAYVREAGLDGAQLVHVSGITAMLSPSAREATEALFALARASGATVSFDPNVRHKLGTPERWRHAVGPLLARADLVFAGEDELELLGYTAERLIEGGARVVVVKQRNKVARAVTAEGSWWQESLVTRVDCSSSAGCARSRGRRECRPPSSSRGHRPAHRYAGSHRPYPGPGPAARRP
;
A
#
# COMPACT_ATOMS: atom_id res chain seq x y z
N MET A 1 -9.36 -4.10 31.74
CA MET A 1 -10.39 -4.29 30.71
C MET A 1 -9.81 -3.73 29.42
N VAL A 2 -9.17 -4.59 28.61
CA VAL A 2 -8.67 -4.19 27.30
C VAL A 2 -9.92 -4.01 26.42
N LEU A 3 -10.21 -2.77 26.05
CA LEU A 3 -11.19 -2.50 25.00
C LEU A 3 -10.67 -3.21 23.75
N LEU A 4 -11.32 -4.31 23.38
CA LEU A 4 -11.13 -4.92 22.06
C LEU A 4 -11.59 -3.88 21.04
N MET A 5 -10.65 -3.12 20.52
CA MET A 5 -10.93 -2.18 19.45
C MET A 5 -11.30 -3.03 18.22
N ASN A 6 -12.50 -2.83 17.70
CA ASN A 6 -12.95 -3.56 16.51
C ASN A 6 -12.07 -3.21 15.32
N VAL A 7 -11.62 -4.22 14.61
CA VAL A 7 -10.90 -4.02 13.33
C VAL A 7 -11.87 -3.36 12.34
N GLU A 8 -11.48 -2.22 11.77
CA GLU A 8 -12.29 -1.50 10.79
C GLU A 8 -11.97 -1.93 9.37
N VAL A 9 -10.68 -2.18 9.11
CA VAL A 9 -10.17 -2.51 7.78
C VAL A 9 -9.28 -3.75 7.84
N VAL A 10 -9.49 -4.68 6.92
CA VAL A 10 -8.58 -5.82 6.70
C VAL A 10 -7.89 -5.65 5.36
N THR A 11 -6.57 -5.82 5.33
CA THR A 11 -5.80 -5.88 4.08
C THR A 11 -5.14 -7.25 3.93
N LEU A 12 -5.01 -7.75 2.70
CA LEU A 12 -4.39 -9.05 2.39
C LEU A 12 -3.33 -8.87 1.32
N GLY A 13 -2.08 -9.23 1.59
CA GLY A 13 -1.04 -9.15 0.57
C GLY A 13 0.36 -9.41 1.07
N GLU A 14 1.35 -9.29 0.17
CA GLU A 14 2.75 -9.49 0.46
C GLU A 14 3.45 -8.22 0.91
N ALA A 15 4.28 -8.35 1.93
CA ALA A 15 5.31 -7.38 2.27
C ALA A 15 6.71 -7.98 2.03
N MET A 16 7.60 -7.15 1.54
CA MET A 16 8.99 -7.51 1.24
C MET A 16 9.95 -6.63 2.04
N ARG A 17 11.11 -7.18 2.37
CA ARG A 17 12.24 -6.34 2.79
C ARG A 17 12.68 -5.50 1.60
N LEU A 18 12.71 -4.18 1.75
CA LEU A 18 13.22 -3.26 0.75
C LEU A 18 14.66 -2.88 1.10
N LEU A 19 15.57 -3.06 0.16
CA LEU A 19 16.92 -2.53 0.19
C LEU A 19 17.03 -1.43 -0.87
N LEU A 20 17.11 -0.18 -0.42
CA LEU A 20 17.20 1.01 -1.25
C LEU A 20 18.65 1.46 -1.33
N ALA A 21 19.22 1.50 -2.53
CA ALA A 21 20.54 2.06 -2.77
C ALA A 21 20.59 3.54 -2.41
N GLU A 22 21.77 4.05 -2.14
CA GLU A 22 21.99 5.48 -1.89
C GLU A 22 21.43 6.34 -3.04
N PRO A 23 20.89 7.53 -2.74
CA PRO A 23 20.36 8.43 -3.76
C PRO A 23 21.37 8.73 -4.87
N GLY A 24 20.97 8.56 -6.14
CA GLY A 24 21.80 8.77 -7.31
C GLY A 24 22.79 7.65 -7.62
N VAL A 25 22.87 6.60 -6.80
CA VAL A 25 23.75 5.44 -7.04
C VAL A 25 22.95 4.34 -7.76
N ALA A 26 23.40 3.97 -8.96
CA ALA A 26 22.79 2.87 -9.70
C ALA A 26 22.97 1.55 -8.94
N LEU A 27 21.96 0.68 -8.98
CA LEU A 27 21.92 -0.57 -8.21
C LEU A 27 23.19 -1.43 -8.40
N ARG A 28 23.73 -1.52 -9.63
CA ARG A 28 24.98 -2.26 -9.96
C ARG A 28 26.25 -1.70 -9.31
N ARG A 29 26.19 -0.46 -8.75
CA ARG A 29 27.32 0.22 -8.10
C ARG A 29 27.09 0.43 -6.60
N ALA A 30 25.92 0.06 -6.11
CA ALA A 30 25.56 0.24 -4.72
C ALA A 30 26.34 -0.74 -3.83
N HIS A 31 27.00 -0.20 -2.84
CA HIS A 31 27.71 -0.96 -1.80
C HIS A 31 26.97 -0.91 -0.45
N THR A 32 26.15 0.12 -0.26
CA THR A 32 25.35 0.34 0.94
C THR A 32 23.89 0.52 0.59
N PHE A 33 23.01 0.07 1.49
CA PHE A 33 21.58 0.10 1.30
C PHE A 33 20.87 0.58 2.57
N GLN A 34 19.90 1.44 2.40
CA GLN A 34 18.91 1.70 3.45
C GLN A 34 17.87 0.61 3.45
N SER A 35 17.58 0.07 4.63
CA SER A 35 16.58 -0.97 4.78
C SER A 35 15.22 -0.38 5.16
N SER A 36 14.17 -0.88 4.49
CA SER A 36 12.78 -0.49 4.71
C SER A 36 11.85 -1.66 4.40
N VAL A 37 10.55 -1.42 4.38
CA VAL A 37 9.51 -2.39 4.00
C VAL A 37 8.78 -1.87 2.77
N ALA A 38 8.46 -2.77 1.84
CA ALA A 38 7.65 -2.49 0.66
C ALA A 38 6.51 -3.50 0.55
N GLY A 39 5.33 -3.00 0.22
CA GLY A 39 4.14 -3.81 -0.03
C GLY A 39 2.98 -2.90 -0.38
N ALA A 40 2.17 -3.27 -1.36
CA ALA A 40 1.06 -2.43 -1.79
C ALA A 40 0.03 -2.28 -0.68
N GLU A 41 -0.39 -3.39 -0.12
CA GLU A 41 -1.41 -3.46 0.93
C GLU A 41 -0.89 -2.94 2.27
N THR A 42 0.38 -3.16 2.58
CA THR A 42 0.99 -2.61 3.80
C THR A 42 1.13 -1.08 3.73
N ASN A 43 1.33 -0.52 2.54
CA ASN A 43 1.30 0.93 2.35
C ASN A 43 -0.08 1.51 2.68
N VAL A 44 -1.14 0.85 2.23
CA VAL A 44 -2.53 1.24 2.55
C VAL A 44 -2.78 1.06 4.05
N ALA A 45 -2.38 -0.09 4.63
CA ALA A 45 -2.56 -0.36 6.06
C ALA A 45 -1.89 0.70 6.94
N VAL A 46 -0.62 1.04 6.67
CA VAL A 46 0.12 2.08 7.38
C VAL A 46 -0.53 3.46 7.19
N GLY A 47 -0.93 3.78 5.95
CA GLY A 47 -1.61 5.05 5.66
C GLY A 47 -2.90 5.22 6.46
N LEU A 48 -3.74 4.20 6.49
CA LEU A 48 -5.00 4.20 7.24
C LEU A 48 -4.77 4.21 8.75
N SER A 49 -3.79 3.44 9.26
CA SER A 49 -3.42 3.44 10.67
C SER A 49 -2.97 4.83 11.14
N ARG A 50 -2.15 5.53 10.34
CA ARG A 50 -1.74 6.92 10.61
C ARG A 50 -2.90 7.92 10.59
N LEU A 51 -3.99 7.60 9.89
CA LEU A 51 -5.23 8.36 9.88
C LEU A 51 -6.16 8.01 11.06
N GLY A 52 -5.76 7.08 11.92
CA GLY A 52 -6.50 6.72 13.13
C GLY A 52 -7.42 5.51 12.99
N HIS A 53 -7.38 4.79 11.86
CA HIS A 53 -8.17 3.58 11.66
C HIS A 53 -7.49 2.35 12.24
N HIS A 54 -8.29 1.39 12.73
CA HIS A 54 -7.82 0.08 13.19
C HIS A 54 -7.72 -0.88 12.01
N VAL A 55 -6.49 -1.13 11.56
CA VAL A 55 -6.20 -1.93 10.38
C VAL A 55 -5.51 -3.22 10.75
N ARG A 56 -6.02 -4.35 10.25
CA ARG A 56 -5.36 -5.66 10.30
C ARG A 56 -4.78 -6.00 8.94
N TRP A 57 -3.56 -6.46 8.95
CA TRP A 57 -2.91 -7.00 7.76
C TRP A 57 -2.83 -8.54 7.84
N LEU A 58 -3.39 -9.20 6.84
CA LEU A 58 -3.31 -10.64 6.64
C LEU A 58 -2.19 -10.97 5.67
N SER A 59 -1.32 -11.89 6.05
CA SER A 59 -0.19 -12.29 5.22
C SER A 59 0.50 -13.55 5.74
N ARG A 60 1.50 -14.02 4.97
CA ARG A 60 2.52 -14.96 5.40
C ARG A 60 3.90 -14.33 5.21
N VAL A 61 4.76 -14.45 6.21
CA VAL A 61 6.17 -14.06 6.16
C VAL A 61 7.04 -15.27 6.48
N GLY A 62 8.27 -15.28 6.02
CA GLY A 62 9.22 -16.32 6.39
C GLY A 62 9.66 -16.22 7.86
N ASP A 63 10.07 -17.34 8.44
CA ASP A 63 10.78 -17.38 9.74
C ASP A 63 12.23 -16.93 9.53
N ASP A 64 12.40 -15.68 9.18
CA ASP A 64 13.68 -15.06 8.86
C ASP A 64 13.77 -13.61 9.39
N SER A 65 14.97 -13.04 9.34
CA SER A 65 15.23 -11.68 9.81
C SER A 65 14.46 -10.61 9.01
N SER A 66 14.12 -10.89 7.75
CA SER A 66 13.30 -10.00 6.92
C SER A 66 11.85 -10.00 7.38
N GLY A 67 11.27 -11.18 7.66
CA GLY A 67 9.92 -11.33 8.22
C GLY A 67 9.80 -10.67 9.58
N ALA A 68 10.75 -10.92 10.47
CA ALA A 68 10.80 -10.25 11.77
C ALA A 68 10.82 -8.72 11.64
N ALA A 69 11.60 -8.19 10.70
CA ALA A 69 11.69 -6.74 10.48
C ALA A 69 10.42 -6.16 9.85
N VAL A 70 9.75 -6.88 8.94
CA VAL A 70 8.44 -6.48 8.39
C VAL A 70 7.41 -6.39 9.52
N LEU A 71 7.29 -7.42 10.35
CA LEU A 71 6.35 -7.44 11.46
C LEU A 71 6.63 -6.35 12.50
N ALA A 72 7.90 -6.12 12.84
CA ALA A 72 8.29 -5.05 13.76
C ALA A 72 7.93 -3.67 13.22
N THR A 73 8.16 -3.43 11.91
CA THR A 73 7.82 -2.16 11.25
C THR A 73 6.32 -1.91 11.29
N LEU A 74 5.50 -2.91 10.94
CA LEU A 74 4.04 -2.75 10.89
C LEU A 74 3.44 -2.57 12.28
N ARG A 75 3.95 -3.28 13.31
CA ARG A 75 3.55 -3.05 14.71
C ARG A 75 3.88 -1.64 15.19
N ALA A 76 5.05 -1.12 14.82
CA ALA A 76 5.45 0.25 15.16
C ALA A 76 4.56 1.31 14.50
N GLU A 77 3.96 1.00 13.35
CA GLU A 77 2.98 1.83 12.65
C GLU A 77 1.53 1.61 13.13
N GLY A 78 1.32 0.80 14.17
CA GLY A 78 -0.01 0.54 14.74
C GLY A 78 -0.88 -0.43 13.94
N VAL A 79 -0.32 -1.14 12.96
CA VAL A 79 -1.05 -2.16 12.20
C VAL A 79 -1.12 -3.46 12.99
N ASP A 80 -2.31 -4.05 13.10
CA ASP A 80 -2.52 -5.36 13.70
C ASP A 80 -1.97 -6.47 12.78
N VAL A 81 -0.95 -7.17 13.27
CA VAL A 81 -0.31 -8.30 12.59
C VAL A 81 -0.54 -9.63 13.33
N SER A 82 -1.54 -9.69 14.21
CA SER A 82 -1.78 -10.86 15.10
C SER A 82 -2.17 -12.12 14.33
N LYS A 83 -2.70 -11.96 13.11
CA LYS A 83 -3.10 -13.05 12.23
C LYS A 83 -2.08 -13.38 11.12
N VAL A 84 -0.92 -12.71 11.12
CA VAL A 84 0.14 -13.03 10.15
C VAL A 84 0.77 -14.39 10.50
N GLU A 85 0.83 -15.27 9.52
CA GLU A 85 1.49 -16.56 9.65
C GLU A 85 2.99 -16.43 9.43
N VAL A 86 3.79 -16.95 10.38
CA VAL A 86 5.25 -17.09 10.23
C VAL A 86 5.53 -18.50 9.71
N ALA A 87 5.99 -18.59 8.47
CA ALA A 87 6.12 -19.83 7.72
C ALA A 87 7.55 -20.31 7.73
N SER A 88 7.77 -21.58 8.12
CA SER A 88 9.08 -22.24 8.07
C SER A 88 9.43 -22.79 6.69
N ASP A 89 8.45 -22.85 5.78
CA ASP A 89 8.54 -23.43 4.43
C ASP A 89 8.76 -22.39 3.32
N GLY A 90 9.02 -21.13 3.68
CA GLY A 90 9.23 -20.06 2.72
C GLY A 90 10.04 -18.92 3.32
N PHE A 91 10.59 -18.08 2.46
CA PHE A 91 11.34 -16.88 2.83
C PHE A 91 10.48 -15.62 2.66
N THR A 92 10.84 -14.56 3.38
CA THR A 92 10.24 -13.23 3.17
C THR A 92 10.81 -12.59 1.92
N GLY A 93 9.96 -12.17 1.00
CA GLY A 93 10.38 -11.54 -0.24
C GLY A 93 11.33 -10.37 -0.04
N LEU A 94 12.25 -10.17 -1.00
CA LEU A 94 13.23 -9.10 -1.00
C LEU A 94 13.08 -8.24 -2.26
N LEU A 95 13.16 -6.93 -2.09
CA LEU A 95 13.14 -5.94 -3.16
C LEU A 95 14.41 -5.10 -3.08
N LEU A 96 15.23 -5.13 -4.13
CA LEU A 96 16.34 -4.22 -4.31
C LEU A 96 15.94 -3.13 -5.30
N ARG A 97 16.31 -1.89 -5.01
CA ARG A 97 15.91 -0.77 -5.84
C ARG A 97 16.91 0.38 -5.72
N ASP A 98 17.15 1.08 -6.82
CA ASP A 98 17.77 2.41 -6.77
C ASP A 98 16.72 3.54 -6.79
N SER A 99 17.18 4.78 -6.74
CA SER A 99 16.34 5.99 -6.71
C SER A 99 16.71 6.99 -7.80
N ASP A 100 17.38 6.55 -8.87
CA ASP A 100 17.81 7.44 -9.94
C ASP A 100 16.65 7.77 -10.87
N ALA A 101 16.07 8.96 -10.67
CA ALA A 101 14.93 9.43 -11.46
C ALA A 101 15.28 9.79 -12.93
N GLU A 102 16.55 10.10 -13.22
CA GLU A 102 16.98 10.53 -14.56
C GLU A 102 17.20 9.34 -15.50
N ARG A 103 17.63 8.21 -14.97
CA ARG A 103 17.92 6.98 -15.73
C ARG A 103 16.78 5.95 -15.71
N GLY A 104 15.70 6.25 -14.98
CA GLY A 104 14.68 5.27 -14.65
C GLY A 104 15.12 4.39 -13.47
N ILE A 105 14.17 4.03 -12.65
CA ILE A 105 14.39 3.25 -11.41
C ILE A 105 14.63 1.79 -11.77
N ASP A 106 15.80 1.23 -11.42
CA ASP A 106 16.06 -0.21 -11.49
C ASP A 106 15.46 -0.90 -10.25
N VAL A 107 14.65 -1.92 -10.48
CA VAL A 107 13.97 -2.69 -9.43
C VAL A 107 14.17 -4.18 -9.67
N GLN A 108 14.71 -4.88 -8.67
CA GLN A 108 14.91 -6.32 -8.68
C GLN A 108 14.07 -6.97 -7.59
N TYR A 109 13.23 -7.94 -7.98
CA TYR A 109 12.36 -8.68 -7.08
C TYR A 109 12.90 -10.08 -6.85
N HIS A 110 13.10 -10.45 -5.59
CA HIS A 110 13.39 -11.81 -5.14
C HIS A 110 12.19 -12.28 -4.31
N ARG A 111 11.13 -12.75 -4.99
CA ARG A 111 9.83 -13.09 -4.37
C ARG A 111 9.20 -14.38 -4.89
N SER A 112 9.75 -14.98 -5.93
CA SER A 112 9.23 -16.25 -6.44
C SER A 112 9.41 -17.35 -5.38
N GLY A 113 8.32 -17.97 -4.96
CA GLY A 113 8.33 -18.95 -3.86
C GLY A 113 8.46 -18.31 -2.46
N SER A 114 8.20 -17.00 -2.32
CA SER A 114 8.12 -16.37 -1.00
C SER A 114 6.99 -16.97 -0.15
N ALA A 115 7.07 -16.85 1.17
CA ALA A 115 6.04 -17.30 2.09
C ALA A 115 4.66 -16.74 1.71
N ALA A 116 4.58 -15.48 1.29
CA ALA A 116 3.34 -14.86 0.85
C ALA A 116 2.75 -15.49 -0.43
N SER A 117 3.56 -16.13 -1.27
CA SER A 117 3.04 -16.89 -2.42
C SER A 117 2.28 -18.14 -2.01
N GLY A 118 2.43 -18.60 -0.75
CA GLY A 118 1.68 -19.68 -0.12
C GLY A 118 0.38 -19.25 0.56
N LEU A 119 -0.05 -17.98 0.43
CA LEU A 119 -1.38 -17.56 0.90
C LEU A 119 -2.45 -18.47 0.32
N SER A 120 -3.44 -18.84 1.15
CA SER A 120 -4.48 -19.80 0.76
C SER A 120 -5.87 -19.34 1.20
N ALA A 121 -6.90 -19.88 0.53
CA ALA A 121 -8.27 -19.64 0.90
C ALA A 121 -8.59 -20.18 2.32
N ALA A 122 -7.94 -21.25 2.75
CA ALA A 122 -8.10 -21.81 4.10
C ALA A 122 -7.60 -20.82 5.16
N TYR A 123 -6.40 -20.28 4.98
CA TYR A 123 -5.86 -19.24 5.86
C TYR A 123 -6.79 -18.05 5.99
N VAL A 124 -7.31 -17.53 4.88
CA VAL A 124 -8.22 -16.37 4.90
C VAL A 124 -9.52 -16.65 5.65
N ARG A 125 -10.10 -17.86 5.46
CA ARG A 125 -11.32 -18.25 6.20
C ARG A 125 -11.06 -18.40 7.70
N GLU A 126 -9.91 -18.94 8.10
CA GLU A 126 -9.52 -19.08 9.49
C GLU A 126 -9.24 -17.74 10.15
N ALA A 127 -8.52 -16.86 9.47
CA ALA A 127 -8.22 -15.51 9.96
C ALA A 127 -9.50 -14.69 10.20
N GLY A 128 -10.51 -14.84 9.31
CA GLY A 128 -11.77 -14.11 9.39
C GLY A 128 -11.63 -12.60 9.20
N LEU A 129 -12.73 -11.89 9.36
CA LEU A 129 -12.76 -10.41 9.22
C LEU A 129 -12.99 -9.70 10.57
N ASP A 130 -13.43 -10.42 11.63
CA ASP A 130 -13.69 -9.88 12.97
C ASP A 130 -14.56 -8.59 12.96
N GLY A 131 -15.55 -8.53 12.05
CA GLY A 131 -16.48 -7.40 11.92
C GLY A 131 -15.94 -6.22 11.13
N ALA A 132 -14.83 -6.36 10.42
CA ALA A 132 -14.29 -5.31 9.55
C ALA A 132 -15.33 -4.83 8.52
N GLN A 133 -15.40 -3.52 8.32
CA GLN A 133 -16.33 -2.86 7.42
C GLN A 133 -15.79 -2.75 6.00
N LEU A 134 -14.48 -2.88 5.83
CA LEU A 134 -13.80 -2.78 4.54
C LEU A 134 -12.69 -3.81 4.43
N VAL A 135 -12.56 -4.42 3.28
CA VAL A 135 -11.38 -5.19 2.89
C VAL A 135 -10.66 -4.48 1.73
N HIS A 136 -9.32 -4.48 1.78
CA HIS A 136 -8.51 -3.94 0.68
C HIS A 136 -7.47 -4.96 0.23
N VAL A 137 -7.35 -5.15 -1.07
CA VAL A 137 -6.34 -6.01 -1.67
C VAL A 137 -5.94 -5.47 -3.06
N SER A 138 -4.74 -5.77 -3.50
CA SER A 138 -4.30 -5.43 -4.86
C SER A 138 -4.26 -6.65 -5.77
N GLY A 139 -4.27 -6.40 -7.08
CA GLY A 139 -4.09 -7.44 -8.08
C GLY A 139 -2.73 -8.13 -7.99
N ILE A 140 -1.72 -7.49 -7.38
CA ILE A 140 -0.42 -8.12 -7.13
C ILE A 140 -0.60 -9.41 -6.34
N THR A 141 -1.39 -9.40 -5.27
CA THR A 141 -1.63 -10.57 -4.41
C THR A 141 -2.22 -11.72 -5.22
N ALA A 142 -3.23 -11.47 -6.05
CA ALA A 142 -3.81 -12.48 -6.92
C ALA A 142 -2.83 -13.03 -7.99
N MET A 143 -1.79 -12.27 -8.31
CA MET A 143 -0.77 -12.64 -9.30
C MET A 143 0.44 -13.38 -8.72
N LEU A 144 0.57 -13.51 -7.39
CA LEU A 144 1.68 -14.20 -6.74
C LEU A 144 1.70 -15.70 -7.07
N SER A 145 0.54 -16.35 -6.95
CA SER A 145 0.36 -17.76 -7.19
C SER A 145 -1.12 -18.10 -7.41
N PRO A 146 -1.43 -19.33 -7.87
CA PRO A 146 -2.82 -19.80 -7.91
C PRO A 146 -3.50 -19.78 -6.54
N SER A 147 -2.81 -20.25 -5.48
CA SER A 147 -3.37 -20.28 -4.12
C SER A 147 -3.59 -18.87 -3.54
N ALA A 148 -2.71 -17.91 -3.82
CA ALA A 148 -2.90 -16.51 -3.41
C ALA A 148 -4.07 -15.85 -4.15
N ARG A 149 -4.35 -16.26 -5.40
CA ARG A 149 -5.58 -15.86 -6.11
C ARG A 149 -6.82 -16.41 -5.41
N GLU A 150 -6.82 -17.70 -5.09
CA GLU A 150 -7.93 -18.32 -4.33
C GLU A 150 -8.12 -17.67 -2.95
N ALA A 151 -7.03 -17.26 -2.29
CA ALA A 151 -7.09 -16.47 -1.06
C ALA A 151 -7.77 -15.12 -1.26
N THR A 152 -7.46 -14.42 -2.36
CA THR A 152 -8.11 -13.16 -2.73
C THR A 152 -9.60 -13.34 -3.01
N GLU A 153 -9.96 -14.40 -3.74
CA GLU A 153 -11.36 -14.75 -4.01
C GLU A 153 -12.13 -15.09 -2.73
N ALA A 154 -11.49 -15.81 -1.79
CA ALA A 154 -12.06 -16.12 -0.49
C ALA A 154 -12.29 -14.87 0.36
N LEU A 155 -11.34 -13.90 0.33
CA LEU A 155 -11.51 -12.62 1.01
C LEU A 155 -12.72 -11.84 0.46
N PHE A 156 -12.91 -11.81 -0.86
CA PHE A 156 -14.06 -11.18 -1.49
C PHE A 156 -15.38 -11.87 -1.09
N ALA A 157 -15.37 -13.21 -1.03
CA ALA A 157 -16.54 -13.97 -0.60
C ALA A 157 -16.91 -13.70 0.86
N LEU A 158 -15.92 -13.65 1.76
CA LEU A 158 -16.14 -13.30 3.17
C LEU A 158 -16.66 -11.86 3.33
N ALA A 159 -16.08 -10.90 2.61
CA ALA A 159 -16.52 -9.51 2.64
C ALA A 159 -18.00 -9.40 2.22
N ARG A 160 -18.39 -10.02 1.12
CA ARG A 160 -19.80 -10.04 0.68
C ARG A 160 -20.72 -10.69 1.70
N ALA A 161 -20.33 -11.82 2.29
CA ALA A 161 -21.15 -12.53 3.28
C ALA A 161 -21.34 -11.71 4.57
N SER A 162 -20.37 -10.87 4.94
CA SER A 162 -20.44 -10.00 6.13
C SER A 162 -20.97 -8.60 5.83
N GLY A 163 -21.24 -8.24 4.57
CA GLY A 163 -21.64 -6.89 4.17
C GLY A 163 -20.49 -5.87 4.16
N ALA A 164 -19.24 -6.32 4.23
CA ALA A 164 -18.08 -5.44 4.16
C ALA A 164 -17.84 -4.93 2.73
N THR A 165 -17.39 -3.71 2.61
CA THR A 165 -17.03 -3.08 1.33
C THR A 165 -15.72 -3.65 0.80
N VAL A 166 -15.67 -3.99 -0.49
CA VAL A 166 -14.46 -4.48 -1.17
C VAL A 166 -13.78 -3.34 -1.91
N SER A 167 -12.57 -3.00 -1.47
CA SER A 167 -11.67 -2.05 -2.13
C SER A 167 -10.57 -2.79 -2.89
N PHE A 168 -10.35 -2.44 -4.15
CA PHE A 168 -9.40 -3.13 -5.02
C PHE A 168 -8.56 -2.16 -5.86
N ASP A 169 -7.25 -2.39 -5.89
CA ASP A 169 -6.30 -1.73 -6.82
C ASP A 169 -5.67 -2.81 -7.72
N PRO A 170 -5.90 -2.83 -9.04
CA PRO A 170 -5.22 -3.76 -9.95
C PRO A 170 -3.70 -3.73 -9.79
N ASN A 171 -3.14 -2.55 -9.60
CA ASN A 171 -1.73 -2.32 -9.28
C ASN A 171 -0.79 -3.12 -10.18
N VAL A 172 -1.03 -3.06 -11.50
CA VAL A 172 -0.38 -3.89 -12.51
C VAL A 172 1.14 -3.76 -12.45
N ARG A 173 1.80 -4.92 -12.46
CA ARG A 173 3.26 -5.01 -12.54
C ARG A 173 3.62 -5.95 -13.70
N HIS A 174 4.10 -5.40 -14.81
CA HIS A 174 4.45 -6.20 -16.01
C HIS A 174 5.43 -7.34 -15.74
N LYS A 175 6.27 -7.20 -14.70
CA LYS A 175 7.21 -8.27 -14.28
C LYS A 175 6.52 -9.50 -13.65
N LEU A 176 5.22 -9.42 -13.29
CA LEU A 176 4.46 -10.54 -12.72
C LEU A 176 3.71 -11.37 -13.76
N GLY A 177 3.61 -10.91 -14.99
CA GLY A 177 2.94 -11.69 -16.03
C GLY A 177 2.57 -10.87 -17.26
N THR A 178 2.10 -11.58 -18.28
CA THR A 178 1.64 -10.97 -19.54
C THR A 178 0.28 -10.26 -19.35
N PRO A 179 -0.12 -9.37 -20.26
CA PRO A 179 -1.44 -8.74 -20.22
C PRO A 179 -2.60 -9.74 -20.18
N GLU A 180 -2.49 -10.87 -20.88
CA GLU A 180 -3.51 -11.94 -20.91
C GLU A 180 -3.67 -12.59 -19.54
N ARG A 181 -2.54 -12.87 -18.87
CA ARG A 181 -2.54 -13.42 -17.52
C ARG A 181 -3.18 -12.46 -16.52
N TRP A 182 -2.88 -11.15 -16.64
CA TRP A 182 -3.51 -10.11 -15.83
C TRP A 182 -5.03 -10.03 -16.06
N ARG A 183 -5.47 -10.01 -17.31
CA ARG A 183 -6.90 -10.00 -17.65
C ARG A 183 -7.62 -11.21 -17.06
N HIS A 184 -7.03 -12.39 -17.19
CA HIS A 184 -7.61 -13.63 -16.69
C HIS A 184 -7.70 -13.67 -15.16
N ALA A 185 -6.62 -13.30 -14.46
CA ALA A 185 -6.56 -13.42 -13.01
C ALA A 185 -7.23 -12.25 -12.26
N VAL A 186 -7.14 -11.04 -12.80
CA VAL A 186 -7.51 -9.80 -12.08
C VAL A 186 -8.81 -9.20 -12.62
N GLY A 187 -9.13 -9.37 -13.89
CA GLY A 187 -10.36 -8.84 -14.49
C GLY A 187 -11.63 -9.24 -13.72
N PRO A 188 -11.85 -10.53 -13.40
CA PRO A 188 -13.02 -10.97 -12.64
C PRO A 188 -13.08 -10.40 -11.21
N LEU A 189 -11.94 -10.12 -10.57
CA LEU A 189 -11.88 -9.49 -9.26
C LEU A 189 -12.25 -8.01 -9.35
N LEU A 190 -11.69 -7.32 -10.33
CA LEU A 190 -11.98 -5.91 -10.60
C LEU A 190 -13.49 -5.66 -10.80
N ALA A 191 -14.15 -6.53 -11.58
CA ALA A 191 -15.60 -6.43 -11.84
C ALA A 191 -16.48 -6.68 -10.61
N ARG A 192 -15.91 -7.16 -9.49
CA ARG A 192 -16.63 -7.50 -8.26
C ARG A 192 -16.30 -6.54 -7.10
N ALA A 193 -15.44 -5.54 -7.33
CA ALA A 193 -15.07 -4.57 -6.31
C ALA A 193 -16.08 -3.44 -6.20
N ASP A 194 -16.30 -2.95 -4.97
CA ASP A 194 -17.17 -1.80 -4.69
C ASP A 194 -16.42 -0.47 -4.88
N LEU A 195 -15.15 -0.44 -4.46
CA LEU A 195 -14.26 0.71 -4.62
C LEU A 195 -13.05 0.29 -5.46
N VAL A 196 -12.81 0.97 -6.56
CA VAL A 196 -11.70 0.68 -7.47
C VAL A 196 -10.74 1.86 -7.52
N PHE A 197 -9.44 1.58 -7.36
CA PHE A 197 -8.36 2.55 -7.55
C PHE A 197 -7.46 2.04 -8.67
N ALA A 198 -7.49 2.63 -9.86
CA ALA A 198 -6.73 2.11 -10.99
C ALA A 198 -6.04 3.22 -11.78
N GLY A 199 -4.91 2.91 -12.41
CA GLY A 199 -4.34 3.71 -13.47
C GLY A 199 -5.19 3.63 -14.73
N GLU A 200 -5.16 4.69 -15.53
CA GLU A 200 -5.83 4.72 -16.83
C GLU A 200 -5.32 3.59 -17.76
N ASP A 201 -4.00 3.37 -17.75
CA ASP A 201 -3.32 2.30 -18.47
C ASP A 201 -3.65 0.90 -17.93
N GLU A 202 -3.90 0.78 -16.63
CA GLU A 202 -4.29 -0.47 -15.99
C GLU A 202 -5.72 -0.88 -16.41
N LEU A 203 -6.64 0.08 -16.43
CA LEU A 203 -8.01 -0.17 -16.93
C LEU A 203 -8.01 -0.56 -18.40
N GLU A 204 -7.26 0.15 -19.24
CA GLU A 204 -7.09 -0.15 -20.66
C GLU A 204 -6.54 -1.58 -20.86
N LEU A 205 -5.47 -1.93 -20.13
CA LEU A 205 -4.87 -3.26 -20.18
C LEU A 205 -5.87 -4.36 -19.80
N LEU A 206 -6.71 -4.11 -18.78
CA LEU A 206 -7.69 -5.08 -18.30
C LEU A 206 -8.98 -5.12 -19.14
N GLY A 207 -9.17 -4.18 -20.07
CA GLY A 207 -10.34 -4.09 -20.94
C GLY A 207 -11.58 -3.50 -20.26
N TYR A 208 -11.38 -2.61 -19.28
CA TYR A 208 -12.44 -1.92 -18.56
C TYR A 208 -12.37 -0.41 -18.76
N THR A 209 -13.50 0.26 -18.55
CA THR A 209 -13.59 1.71 -18.33
C THR A 209 -14.20 1.95 -16.95
N ALA A 210 -14.01 3.14 -16.40
CA ALA A 210 -14.60 3.50 -15.11
C ALA A 210 -16.14 3.42 -15.19
N GLU A 211 -16.72 3.90 -16.27
CA GLU A 211 -18.17 3.88 -16.51
C GLU A 211 -18.71 2.45 -16.51
N ARG A 212 -18.05 1.55 -17.26
CA ARG A 212 -18.45 0.13 -17.31
C ARG A 212 -18.38 -0.58 -15.94
N LEU A 213 -17.41 -0.19 -15.10
CA LEU A 213 -17.32 -0.72 -13.73
C LEU A 213 -18.47 -0.21 -12.86
N ILE A 214 -18.84 1.07 -12.99
CA ILE A 214 -20.00 1.65 -12.30
C ILE A 214 -21.30 0.96 -12.74
N GLU A 215 -21.50 0.78 -14.05
CA GLU A 215 -22.63 0.03 -14.60
C GLU A 215 -22.68 -1.42 -14.09
N GLY A 216 -21.51 -2.02 -13.87
CA GLY A 216 -21.32 -3.36 -13.30
C GLY A 216 -21.55 -3.46 -11.78
N GLY A 217 -21.77 -2.33 -11.09
CA GLY A 217 -22.10 -2.30 -9.66
C GLY A 217 -21.00 -1.73 -8.74
N ALA A 218 -19.88 -1.28 -9.27
CA ALA A 218 -18.91 -0.54 -8.46
C ALA A 218 -19.53 0.79 -7.99
N ARG A 219 -19.29 1.14 -6.73
CA ARG A 219 -19.83 2.38 -6.14
C ARG A 219 -18.98 3.60 -6.47
N VAL A 220 -17.66 3.40 -6.48
CA VAL A 220 -16.69 4.46 -6.80
C VAL A 220 -15.53 3.87 -7.59
N VAL A 221 -15.14 4.52 -8.68
CA VAL A 221 -13.92 4.22 -9.42
C VAL A 221 -13.03 5.46 -9.44
N VAL A 222 -11.86 5.37 -8.84
CA VAL A 222 -10.85 6.42 -8.85
C VAL A 222 -9.80 6.08 -9.90
N VAL A 223 -9.74 6.88 -10.96
CA VAL A 223 -8.78 6.72 -12.06
C VAL A 223 -7.60 7.66 -11.86
N LYS A 224 -6.42 7.09 -11.71
CA LYS A 224 -5.12 7.81 -11.67
C LYS A 224 -4.69 8.09 -13.12
N GLN A 225 -4.91 9.32 -13.60
CA GLN A 225 -4.63 9.69 -14.98
C GLN A 225 -3.15 10.02 -15.21
N ARG A 226 -2.69 9.87 -16.46
CA ARG A 226 -1.29 10.12 -16.86
C ARG A 226 -0.86 11.58 -16.66
N ASN A 227 -1.78 12.53 -16.74
CA ASN A 227 -1.56 13.97 -16.52
C ASN A 227 -1.49 14.38 -15.05
N LYS A 228 -1.38 13.42 -14.12
CA LYS A 228 -1.37 13.63 -12.67
C LYS A 228 -2.69 14.18 -12.11
N VAL A 229 -3.79 13.92 -12.76
CA VAL A 229 -5.14 14.16 -12.27
C VAL A 229 -5.71 12.85 -11.73
N ALA A 230 -6.40 12.89 -10.61
CA ALA A 230 -7.26 11.82 -10.16
C ALA A 230 -8.71 12.14 -10.53
N ARG A 231 -9.39 11.19 -11.16
CA ARG A 231 -10.80 11.28 -11.51
C ARG A 231 -11.59 10.26 -10.70
N ALA A 232 -12.53 10.70 -9.88
CA ALA A 232 -13.49 9.84 -9.20
C ALA A 232 -14.77 9.77 -10.03
N VAL A 233 -15.29 8.57 -10.26
CA VAL A 233 -16.52 8.30 -11.02
C VAL A 233 -17.48 7.53 -10.12
N THR A 234 -18.73 7.94 -10.08
CA THR A 234 -19.86 7.26 -9.41
C THR A 234 -21.08 7.26 -10.33
N ALA A 235 -22.18 6.66 -9.91
CA ALA A 235 -23.44 6.75 -10.64
C ALA A 235 -24.02 8.17 -10.72
N GLU A 236 -23.62 9.06 -9.79
CA GLU A 236 -24.10 10.44 -9.70
C GLU A 236 -23.30 11.42 -10.56
N GLY A 237 -22.06 11.06 -10.96
CA GLY A 237 -21.19 11.92 -11.75
C GLY A 237 -19.72 11.65 -11.62
N SER A 238 -18.92 12.63 -12.04
CA SER A 238 -17.47 12.56 -12.00
C SER A 238 -16.87 13.81 -11.38
N TRP A 239 -15.79 13.64 -10.61
CA TRP A 239 -15.02 14.71 -9.97
C TRP A 239 -13.54 14.54 -10.30
N TRP A 240 -12.83 15.67 -10.40
CA TRP A 240 -11.41 15.70 -10.73
C TRP A 240 -10.63 16.42 -9.66
N GLN A 241 -9.46 15.90 -9.34
CA GLN A 241 -8.50 16.55 -8.44
C GLN A 241 -7.11 16.48 -9.08
N GLU A 242 -6.49 17.62 -9.29
CA GLU A 242 -5.10 17.67 -9.69
C GLU A 242 -4.19 17.20 -8.54
N SER A 243 -3.15 16.44 -8.88
CA SER A 243 -2.13 16.07 -7.93
C SER A 243 -1.37 17.31 -7.50
N LEU A 244 -1.29 17.54 -6.20
CA LEU A 244 -0.36 18.53 -5.66
C LEU A 244 1.05 18.10 -6.06
N VAL A 245 1.74 18.95 -6.84
CA VAL A 245 3.11 18.68 -7.31
C VAL A 245 4.05 18.82 -6.12
N THR A 246 4.19 17.76 -5.36
CA THR A 246 5.31 17.59 -4.45
C THR A 246 6.29 16.63 -5.10
N ARG A 247 7.59 16.95 -5.08
CA ARG A 247 8.64 15.95 -5.31
C ARG A 247 8.57 14.98 -4.13
N VAL A 248 7.75 13.96 -4.25
CA VAL A 248 7.73 12.84 -3.33
C VAL A 248 8.58 11.76 -3.99
N ASP A 249 9.73 11.49 -3.42
CA ASP A 249 10.38 10.21 -3.64
C ASP A 249 9.46 9.14 -3.07
N CYS A 250 8.71 8.48 -3.95
CA CYS A 250 7.87 7.33 -3.62
C CYS A 250 8.75 6.12 -3.27
N SER A 251 9.68 6.29 -2.36
CA SER A 251 10.61 5.23 -1.99
C SER A 251 10.10 4.31 -0.91
N SER A 252 9.04 4.58 -0.27
CA SER A 252 8.26 3.68 0.59
C SER A 252 7.31 4.48 1.46
N SER A 253 6.24 3.88 1.92
CA SER A 253 5.36 4.39 2.96
C SER A 253 6.05 4.68 4.29
N ALA A 254 7.24 4.11 4.52
CA ALA A 254 8.06 4.34 5.71
C ALA A 254 9.08 5.48 5.57
N GLY A 255 9.27 6.06 4.39
CA GLY A 255 10.38 6.95 4.08
C GLY A 255 10.05 8.41 3.83
N CYS A 256 8.96 8.96 4.34
CA CYS A 256 8.77 10.40 4.35
C CYS A 256 9.54 11.03 5.52
N ALA A 257 10.87 10.79 5.56
CA ALA A 257 11.78 11.45 6.47
C ALA A 257 12.25 12.75 5.82
N ARG A 258 11.67 13.86 6.28
CA ARG A 258 12.24 15.19 6.39
C ARG A 258 13.28 15.59 5.32
N SER A 259 12.83 16.14 4.21
CA SER A 259 13.69 17.05 3.45
C SER A 259 13.80 18.39 4.21
N ARG A 260 14.93 18.63 4.83
CA ARG A 260 15.31 19.99 5.24
C ARG A 260 15.57 20.81 3.99
N GLY A 261 14.75 21.82 3.76
CA GLY A 261 14.93 22.77 2.66
C GLY A 261 13.88 23.85 2.71
N ARG A 262 14.08 24.88 3.54
CA ARG A 262 13.32 26.14 3.44
C ARG A 262 13.56 26.72 2.05
N ARG A 263 12.52 26.83 1.24
CA ARG A 263 12.36 27.88 0.24
C ARG A 263 10.93 28.38 0.33
N GLU A 264 10.85 29.69 0.50
CA GLU A 264 9.65 30.48 0.62
C GLU A 264 8.73 30.27 -0.56
N CYS A 265 7.50 29.82 -0.32
CA CYS A 265 6.41 29.93 -1.28
C CYS A 265 5.90 31.35 -1.25
N ARG A 266 6.17 32.11 -2.30
CA ARG A 266 5.42 33.33 -2.62
C ARG A 266 4.05 32.91 -3.15
N PRO A 267 2.94 33.42 -2.60
CA PRO A 267 1.62 33.13 -3.14
C PRO A 267 1.40 33.97 -4.42
N PRO A 268 0.65 33.44 -5.41
CA PRO A 268 0.15 34.26 -6.51
C PRO A 268 -0.92 35.22 -6.00
N SER A 269 -0.89 36.43 -6.53
CA SER A 269 -1.74 37.55 -6.19
C SER A 269 -3.23 37.25 -6.32
N SER A 270 -3.96 37.65 -5.31
CA SER A 270 -5.40 37.48 -5.06
C SER A 270 -6.29 38.22 -6.04
N SER A 271 -7.43 37.60 -6.37
CA SER A 271 -8.69 38.32 -6.54
C SER A 271 -9.80 37.65 -5.70
N ARG A 272 -10.13 38.33 -4.64
CA ARG A 272 -11.36 38.49 -3.86
C ARG A 272 -12.32 37.32 -3.64
N GLY A 273 -12.57 37.02 -2.34
CA GLY A 273 -13.78 36.33 -1.85
C GLY A 273 -13.64 35.85 -0.39
N HIS A 274 -14.21 36.58 0.54
CA HIS A 274 -14.30 36.45 2.00
C HIS A 274 -14.78 35.11 2.55
N ARG A 275 -14.20 34.51 3.63
CA ARG A 275 -14.19 34.61 5.13
C ARG A 275 -13.86 33.23 5.77
N PRO A 276 -13.70 33.10 7.11
CA PRO A 276 -12.49 33.33 7.88
C PRO A 276 -11.85 32.08 8.53
N ALA A 277 -10.60 32.24 9.00
CA ALA A 277 -9.75 31.26 9.63
C ALA A 277 -10.19 30.89 11.06
N HIS A 278 -10.07 29.59 11.37
CA HIS A 278 -9.90 29.12 12.75
C HIS A 278 -8.41 28.82 13.02
N ARG A 279 -7.86 29.51 14.03
CA ARG A 279 -6.51 29.33 14.56
C ARG A 279 -6.48 28.11 15.47
N TYR A 280 -5.55 27.19 15.23
CA TYR A 280 -5.10 26.26 16.26
C TYR A 280 -3.67 26.62 16.66
N ALA A 281 -3.50 27.02 17.92
CA ALA A 281 -2.21 27.19 18.58
C ALA A 281 -1.87 25.88 19.28
N GLY A 282 -0.77 25.24 18.89
CA GLY A 282 -0.21 24.06 19.53
C GLY A 282 1.23 24.32 19.96
N SER A 283 1.48 24.31 21.26
CA SER A 283 2.74 24.59 21.95
C SER A 283 3.75 23.46 21.70
N HIS A 284 4.92 23.76 21.14
CA HIS A 284 6.08 22.89 21.07
C HIS A 284 6.88 22.93 22.38
N ARG A 285 7.10 21.79 23.03
CA ARG A 285 8.19 21.57 23.99
C ARG A 285 9.34 20.86 23.29
N PRO A 286 10.59 21.29 23.49
CA PRO A 286 11.76 20.60 22.92
C PRO A 286 12.18 19.39 23.78
N TYR A 287 12.57 18.31 23.11
CA TYR A 287 13.19 17.13 23.75
C TYR A 287 14.66 17.42 24.08
N PRO A 288 15.17 16.98 25.25
CA PRO A 288 16.58 17.10 25.58
C PRO A 288 17.42 16.02 24.84
N GLY A 289 18.56 16.44 24.30
CA GLY A 289 19.53 15.57 23.66
C GLY A 289 20.32 14.70 24.63
N PRO A 290 20.97 13.63 24.16
CA PRO A 290 21.77 12.74 25.00
C PRO A 290 23.07 13.45 25.43
N GLY A 291 23.37 13.33 26.72
CA GLY A 291 24.62 13.81 27.33
C GLY A 291 25.82 12.92 26.97
N PRO A 292 27.07 13.39 27.23
CA PRO A 292 28.28 12.75 26.77
C PRO A 292 28.63 11.48 27.56
N ALA A 293 29.11 10.47 26.82
CA ALA A 293 29.54 9.19 27.36
C ALA A 293 30.80 9.35 28.23
N ALA A 294 30.69 8.87 29.47
CA ALA A 294 31.80 8.77 30.42
C ALA A 294 32.75 7.64 29.99
N ARG A 295 34.03 7.96 29.79
CA ARG A 295 35.13 6.99 29.73
C ARG A 295 35.34 6.36 31.12
N ARG A 296 35.44 5.07 31.17
CA ARG A 296 35.97 4.35 32.35
C ARG A 296 37.35 3.75 32.04
N PRO A 297 38.16 3.57 33.07
CA PRO A 297 39.58 3.25 32.97
C PRO A 297 39.87 1.83 32.45
#